data_e6a6828989accd3ded659db1fa3c70a9
#
_entry.id   e6a6828989accd3ded659db1fa3c70a9
#
_cell.length_a   1.000
_cell.length_b   1.000
_cell.length_c   1.000
_cell.angle_alpha   90.00
_cell.angle_beta   90.00
_cell.angle_gamma   90.00
#
_symmetry.space_group_name_H-M   'P 1'
#
loop_
_entity.id
_entity.type
_entity.pdbx_description
1 polymer ?
#
loop_
_entity_poly.entity_id
_entity_poly.type
_entity_poly.pdbx_seq_one_letter_code
_entity_poly.pdbx_strand_id
1 'polypeptide(L)'
;MTQATARHILVDSEEKCQSLIDEIKGGADFGDVAKANSSCPSSRDGGKLGTFGKGQMVPEFEKACFEGEVGEVQGPIKTQFGYHAVEVTERS
;
A
#
# COMPACT_ATOMS: atom_id res chain seq x y z
N MET A 1 -18.41 12.75 1.10
CA MET A 1 -17.95 11.70 0.17
C MET A 1 -16.84 10.90 0.83
N THR A 2 -16.80 9.61 0.54
CA THR A 2 -15.78 8.75 1.13
C THR A 2 -14.46 8.87 0.37
N GLN A 3 -13.39 9.19 1.07
CA GLN A 3 -12.07 9.29 0.50
C GLN A 3 -11.07 8.62 1.43
N ALA A 4 -9.95 8.18 0.86
CA ALA A 4 -8.86 7.58 1.62
C ALA A 4 -7.54 8.17 1.19
N THR A 5 -6.63 8.30 2.14
CA THR A 5 -5.24 8.66 1.88
C THR A 5 -4.42 7.42 2.23
N ALA A 6 -3.63 6.95 1.27
CA ALA A 6 -2.90 5.70 1.44
C ALA A 6 -1.50 5.78 0.86
N ARG A 7 -0.69 4.79 1.24
CA ARG A 7 0.63 4.57 0.65
C ARG A 7 0.78 3.08 0.38
N HIS A 8 1.62 2.74 -0.60
CA HIS A 8 1.79 1.35 -0.98
C HIS A 8 3.21 1.02 -1.39
N ILE A 9 3.48 -0.28 -1.47
CA ILE A 9 4.74 -0.81 -1.98
C ILE A 9 4.37 -1.83 -3.03
N LEU A 10 4.91 -1.67 -4.25
CA LEU A 10 4.67 -2.60 -5.35
C LEU A 10 5.90 -3.45 -5.60
N VAL A 11 5.74 -4.76 -5.56
CA VAL A 11 6.79 -5.72 -5.88
C VAL A 11 6.23 -6.81 -6.78
N ASP A 12 7.11 -7.62 -7.38
CA ASP A 12 6.72 -8.63 -8.35
C ASP A 12 6.53 -10.04 -7.75
N SER A 13 6.72 -10.19 -6.45
CA SER A 13 6.64 -11.47 -5.76
C SER A 13 5.78 -11.39 -4.51
N GLU A 14 4.88 -12.35 -4.33
CA GLU A 14 4.05 -12.42 -3.13
C GLU A 14 4.91 -12.64 -1.88
N GLU A 15 5.91 -13.51 -1.99
CA GLU A 15 6.81 -13.80 -0.86
C GLU A 15 7.56 -12.55 -0.43
N LYS A 16 8.07 -11.78 -1.39
CA LYS A 16 8.76 -10.54 -1.09
C LYS A 16 7.83 -9.53 -0.45
N CYS A 17 6.62 -9.41 -0.98
CA CYS A 17 5.62 -8.50 -0.43
C CYS A 17 5.31 -8.86 1.02
N GLN A 18 5.08 -10.13 1.32
CA GLN A 18 4.81 -10.60 2.67
C GLN A 18 5.99 -10.32 3.60
N SER A 19 7.20 -10.54 3.12
CA SER A 19 8.41 -10.29 3.89
C SER A 19 8.52 -8.81 4.28
N LEU A 20 8.22 -7.91 3.34
CA LEU A 20 8.25 -6.47 3.59
C LEU A 20 7.16 -6.04 4.57
N ILE A 21 5.97 -6.64 4.45
CA ILE A 21 4.89 -6.39 5.41
C ILE A 21 5.31 -6.81 6.81
N ASP A 22 5.94 -7.97 6.94
CA ASP A 22 6.42 -8.47 8.23
C ASP A 22 7.47 -7.53 8.83
N GLU A 23 8.38 -7.00 8.01
CA GLU A 23 9.37 -6.02 8.46
C GLU A 23 8.70 -4.76 9.00
N ILE A 24 7.69 -4.26 8.30
CA ILE A 24 6.97 -3.05 8.71
C ILE A 24 6.22 -3.30 10.03
N LYS A 25 5.56 -4.44 10.15
CA LYS A 25 4.86 -4.81 11.39
C LYS A 25 5.82 -5.01 12.54
N GLY A 26 7.07 -5.36 12.24
CA GLY A 26 8.13 -5.51 13.23
C GLY A 26 8.80 -4.21 13.64
N GLY A 27 8.43 -3.08 13.05
CA GLY A 27 8.95 -1.77 13.41
C GLY A 27 9.66 -0.99 12.32
N ALA A 28 9.83 -1.55 11.12
CA ALA A 28 10.47 -0.84 10.03
C ALA A 28 9.57 0.30 9.53
N ASP A 29 10.18 1.40 9.09
CA ASP A 29 9.44 2.52 8.56
C ASP A 29 8.90 2.20 7.15
N PHE A 30 7.59 2.36 6.95
CA PHE A 30 6.95 2.06 5.67
C PHE A 30 7.58 2.84 4.52
N GLY A 31 7.81 4.13 4.72
CA GLY A 31 8.39 4.99 3.70
C GLY A 31 9.78 4.53 3.27
N ASP A 32 10.62 4.13 4.22
CA ASP A 32 11.97 3.66 3.92
C ASP A 32 11.93 2.34 3.17
N VAL A 33 11.05 1.42 3.56
CA VAL A 33 10.87 0.14 2.88
C VAL A 33 10.39 0.36 1.45
N ALA A 34 9.46 1.30 1.25
CA ALA A 34 8.96 1.64 -0.08
C ALA A 34 10.06 2.20 -0.97
N LYS A 35 10.87 3.13 -0.45
CA LYS A 35 11.97 3.73 -1.21
C LYS A 35 13.00 2.70 -1.65
N ALA A 36 13.25 1.70 -0.82
CA ALA A 36 14.27 0.68 -1.09
C ALA A 36 13.77 -0.43 -2.02
N ASN A 37 12.46 -0.73 -2.03
CA ASN A 37 11.95 -1.96 -2.64
C ASN A 37 10.83 -1.78 -3.66
N SER A 38 10.07 -0.69 -3.60
CA SER A 38 8.90 -0.51 -4.46
C SER A 38 9.28 -0.23 -5.90
N SER A 39 8.59 -0.88 -6.83
CA SER A 39 8.78 -0.65 -8.27
C SER A 39 7.94 0.53 -8.78
N CYS A 40 7.04 1.04 -7.96
CA CYS A 40 6.18 2.15 -8.34
C CYS A 40 6.93 3.48 -8.21
N PRO A 41 6.73 4.44 -9.14
CA PRO A 41 7.35 5.77 -9.03
C PRO A 41 7.04 6.49 -7.72
N SER A 42 5.91 6.19 -7.07
CA SER A 42 5.57 6.76 -5.76
C SER A 42 6.56 6.38 -4.67
N SER A 43 7.46 5.42 -4.93
CA SER A 43 8.49 5.03 -3.97
C SER A 43 9.35 6.21 -3.53
N ARG A 44 9.54 7.20 -4.39
CA ARG A 44 10.30 8.41 -4.07
C ARG A 44 9.70 9.18 -2.92
N ASP A 45 8.39 9.10 -2.78
CA ASP A 45 7.63 9.77 -1.72
C ASP A 45 7.26 8.82 -0.59
N GLY A 46 8.00 7.72 -0.44
CA GLY A 46 7.70 6.73 0.58
C GLY A 46 6.46 5.91 0.28
N GLY A 47 6.07 5.81 -1.01
CA GLY A 47 4.91 5.07 -1.45
C GLY A 47 3.59 5.83 -1.38
N LYS A 48 3.62 7.12 -1.07
CA LYS A 48 2.42 7.95 -0.93
C LYS A 48 1.64 8.05 -2.23
N LEU A 49 0.34 7.77 -2.16
CA LEU A 49 -0.56 7.88 -3.30
C LEU A 49 -1.43 9.14 -3.23
N GLY A 50 -1.42 9.85 -2.11
CA GLY A 50 -2.30 10.98 -1.88
C GLY A 50 -3.70 10.53 -1.51
N THR A 51 -4.66 11.45 -1.66
CA THR A 51 -6.06 11.19 -1.32
C THR A 51 -6.84 10.84 -2.58
N PHE A 52 -7.67 9.83 -2.50
CA PHE A 52 -8.47 9.38 -3.64
C PHE A 52 -9.84 8.89 -3.18
N GLY A 53 -10.80 8.90 -4.13
CA GLY A 53 -12.15 8.41 -3.90
C GLY A 53 -12.35 7.03 -4.53
N LYS A 54 -13.53 6.47 -4.31
CA LYS A 54 -13.91 5.21 -4.93
C LYS A 54 -13.97 5.36 -6.45
N GLY A 55 -13.50 4.32 -7.15
CA GLY A 55 -13.49 4.31 -8.61
C GLY A 55 -12.22 4.84 -9.23
N GLN A 56 -11.29 5.36 -8.43
CA GLN A 56 -10.02 5.91 -8.95
C GLN A 56 -8.87 4.91 -8.95
N MET A 57 -9.02 3.81 -8.23
CA MET A 57 -8.00 2.76 -8.12
C MET A 57 -8.56 1.43 -8.64
N VAL A 58 -7.66 0.45 -8.87
CA VAL A 58 -8.11 -0.89 -9.25
C VAL A 58 -8.96 -1.47 -8.12
N PRO A 59 -9.98 -2.30 -8.43
CA PRO A 59 -10.91 -2.79 -7.43
C PRO A 59 -10.30 -3.49 -6.22
N GLU A 60 -9.27 -4.30 -6.42
CA GLU A 60 -8.62 -5.03 -5.34
C GLU A 60 -7.95 -4.06 -4.36
N PHE A 61 -7.31 -3.03 -4.89
CA PHE A 61 -6.63 -2.02 -4.11
C PHE A 61 -7.65 -1.14 -3.37
N GLU A 62 -8.68 -0.71 -4.08
CA GLU A 62 -9.75 0.11 -3.52
C GLU A 62 -10.42 -0.58 -2.34
N LYS A 63 -10.73 -1.86 -2.50
CA LYS A 63 -11.34 -2.64 -1.43
C LYS A 63 -10.49 -2.63 -0.16
N ALA A 64 -9.19 -2.85 -0.29
CA ALA A 64 -8.30 -2.81 0.85
C ALA A 64 -8.28 -1.45 1.51
N CYS A 65 -8.29 -0.37 0.72
CA CYS A 65 -8.24 0.99 1.25
C CYS A 65 -9.53 1.42 1.94
N PHE A 66 -10.67 0.95 1.48
CA PHE A 66 -11.96 1.38 2.05
C PHE A 66 -12.56 0.41 3.06
N GLU A 67 -12.10 -0.84 3.09
CA GLU A 67 -12.59 -1.84 4.04
C GLU A 67 -11.59 -2.17 5.15
N GLY A 68 -10.31 -1.88 4.94
CA GLY A 68 -9.27 -2.15 5.93
C GLY A 68 -9.19 -1.07 7.00
N GLU A 69 -8.47 -1.38 8.07
CA GLU A 69 -8.29 -0.43 9.15
C GLU A 69 -7.22 0.62 8.83
N VAL A 70 -7.49 1.87 9.21
CA VAL A 70 -6.53 2.96 9.11
C VAL A 70 -5.34 2.65 10.03
N GLY A 71 -4.13 2.81 9.48
CA GLY A 71 -2.91 2.59 10.24
C GLY A 71 -2.41 1.15 10.21
N GLU A 72 -3.14 0.23 9.60
CA GLU A 72 -2.73 -1.17 9.50
C GLU A 72 -2.23 -1.48 8.08
N VAL A 73 -1.07 -2.14 7.99
CA VAL A 73 -0.53 -2.57 6.71
C VAL A 73 -1.24 -3.83 6.26
N GLN A 74 -1.74 -3.83 5.03
CA GLN A 74 -2.48 -4.93 4.45
C GLN A 74 -1.78 -5.50 3.23
N GLY A 75 -2.07 -6.72 2.92
CA GLY A 75 -1.57 -7.42 1.76
C GLY A 75 -1.06 -8.82 2.10
N PRO A 76 -0.41 -9.48 1.17
CA PRO A 76 -0.20 -9.06 -0.22
C PRO A 76 -1.49 -8.94 -1.02
N ILE A 77 -1.63 -7.86 -1.79
CA ILE A 77 -2.80 -7.65 -2.64
C ILE A 77 -2.35 -7.81 -4.08
N LYS A 78 -2.90 -8.80 -4.76
CA LYS A 78 -2.54 -9.04 -6.16
C LYS A 78 -3.35 -8.15 -7.09
N THR A 79 -2.63 -7.48 -8.01
CA THR A 79 -3.26 -6.72 -9.09
C THR A 79 -2.56 -7.08 -10.40
N GLN A 80 -2.99 -6.49 -11.51
CA GLN A 80 -2.34 -6.70 -12.80
C GLN A 80 -0.89 -6.19 -12.83
N PHE A 81 -0.51 -5.35 -11.87
CA PHE A 81 0.85 -4.79 -11.79
C PHE A 81 1.80 -5.62 -10.93
N GLY A 82 1.28 -6.50 -10.09
CA GLY A 82 2.08 -7.30 -9.16
C GLY A 82 1.42 -7.42 -7.80
N TYR A 83 2.22 -7.35 -6.75
CA TYR A 83 1.73 -7.50 -5.37
C TYR A 83 1.98 -6.21 -4.60
N HIS A 84 0.97 -5.78 -3.86
CA HIS A 84 1.00 -4.53 -3.11
C HIS A 84 0.92 -4.76 -1.61
N ALA A 85 1.75 -4.02 -0.86
CA ALA A 85 1.55 -3.81 0.56
C ALA A 85 0.93 -2.41 0.68
N VAL A 86 -0.18 -2.29 1.39
CA VAL A 86 -0.97 -1.06 1.44
C VAL A 86 -1.21 -0.65 2.88
N GLU A 87 -1.04 0.64 3.17
CA GLU A 87 -1.41 1.21 4.46
C GLU A 87 -2.27 2.44 4.23
N VAL A 88 -3.48 2.43 4.79
CA VAL A 88 -4.34 3.63 4.78
C VAL A 88 -3.92 4.48 5.95
N THR A 89 -3.51 5.71 5.67
CA THR A 89 -3.07 6.63 6.71
C THR A 89 -4.21 7.51 7.22
N GLU A 90 -5.24 7.73 6.37
CA GLU A 90 -6.39 8.55 6.72
C GLU A 90 -7.58 8.13 5.87
N ARG A 91 -8.78 8.21 6.46
CA ARG A 91 -10.01 7.89 5.73
C ARG A 91 -11.16 8.72 6.29
N SER A 92 -11.94 9.29 5.38
CA SER A 92 -13.12 10.09 5.76
C SER A 92 -14.42 9.47 5.27
#